data_8454e79adc437c4a8ff98dddbe83ec51
#
_entry.id   8454e79adc437c4a8ff98dddbe83ec51
#
_cell.length_a   1.000
_cell.length_b   1.000
_cell.length_c   1.000
_cell.angle_alpha   90.00
_cell.angle_beta   90.00
_cell.angle_gamma   90.00
#
_symmetry.space_group_name_H-M   'P 1'
#
loop_
_entity.id
_entity.type
_entity.pdbx_description
1 polymer ?
#
loop_
_entity_poly.entity_id
_entity_poly.type
_entity_poly.pdbx_seq_one_letter_code
_entity_poly.pdbx_strand_id
1 'polypeptide(L)'
;MLKKIRQRLLFCKKINSQIIEKYVAKWANENGKLISHLNASKIISNVGDDLNLLKNEVNKIAAYAKGEEITDRDIDLLSTVNLEARTYDMADDVINGRGDRAFRKLDTLFCQREEPINILYALSSAYVDAYRMRCCR
;
A
#
# COMPACT_ATOMS: atom_id res chain seq x y z
N MET A 1 -16.21 -1.66 -22.12
CA MET A 1 -16.83 -1.09 -20.91
C MET A 1 -15.99 -1.34 -19.64
N LEU A 2 -15.59 -2.56 -19.36
CA LEU A 2 -14.63 -2.92 -18.29
C LEU A 2 -13.30 -2.15 -18.37
N LYS A 3 -12.78 -1.88 -19.58
CA LYS A 3 -11.57 -1.07 -19.80
C LYS A 3 -11.71 0.38 -19.30
N LYS A 4 -12.87 1.03 -19.45
CA LYS A 4 -13.12 2.41 -19.01
C LYS A 4 -13.23 2.51 -17.48
N ILE A 5 -13.87 1.54 -16.83
CA ILE A 5 -13.98 1.48 -15.37
C ILE A 5 -12.59 1.17 -14.79
N ARG A 6 -11.87 0.25 -15.40
CA ARG A 6 -10.47 -0.08 -15.05
C ARG A 6 -9.54 1.14 -15.19
N GLN A 7 -9.68 1.94 -16.26
CA GLN A 7 -8.88 3.16 -16.40
C GLN A 7 -9.23 4.22 -15.33
N ARG A 8 -10.51 4.38 -14.96
CA ARG A 8 -10.91 5.33 -13.90
C ARG A 8 -10.42 4.90 -12.52
N LEU A 9 -10.51 3.62 -12.20
CA LEU A 9 -9.98 3.06 -10.94
C LEU A 9 -8.46 3.18 -10.87
N LEU A 10 -7.75 2.86 -11.96
CA LEU A 10 -6.30 3.03 -12.05
C LEU A 10 -5.89 4.51 -11.99
N PHE A 11 -6.68 5.40 -12.57
CA PHE A 11 -6.44 6.84 -12.55
C PHE A 11 -6.66 7.42 -11.13
N CYS A 12 -7.74 7.05 -10.45
CA CYS A 12 -7.96 7.44 -9.05
C CYS A 12 -6.87 6.88 -8.11
N LYS A 13 -6.48 5.61 -8.27
CA LYS A 13 -5.40 5.00 -7.45
C LYS A 13 -4.05 5.67 -7.72
N LYS A 14 -3.75 6.03 -8.97
CA LYS A 14 -2.50 6.71 -9.34
C LYS A 14 -2.43 8.16 -8.85
N ILE A 15 -3.55 8.88 -8.89
CA ILE A 15 -3.63 10.25 -8.36
C ILE A 15 -3.48 10.23 -6.82
N ASN A 16 -4.13 9.32 -6.14
CA ASN A 16 -4.00 9.17 -4.69
C ASN A 16 -2.56 8.83 -4.28
N SER A 17 -1.89 7.92 -4.97
CA SER A 17 -0.51 7.55 -4.69
C SER A 17 0.45 8.75 -4.75
N GLN A 18 0.38 9.56 -5.80
CA GLN A 18 1.23 10.75 -5.94
C GLN A 18 0.96 11.82 -4.87
N ILE A 19 -0.29 11.96 -4.45
CA ILE A 19 -0.67 12.89 -3.38
C ILE A 19 -0.12 12.37 -2.05
N ILE A 20 -0.27 11.08 -1.76
CA ILE A 20 0.22 10.44 -0.54
C ILE A 20 1.75 10.56 -0.45
N GLU A 21 2.48 10.34 -1.54
CA GLU A 21 3.93 10.50 -1.59
C GLU A 21 4.36 11.93 -1.23
N LYS A 22 3.63 12.96 -1.69
CA LYS A 22 3.88 14.35 -1.30
C LYS A 22 3.67 14.58 0.20
N TYR A 23 2.66 13.97 0.79
CA TYR A 23 2.45 14.03 2.24
C TYR A 23 3.57 13.34 3.01
N VAL A 24 4.00 12.15 2.57
CA VAL A 24 5.13 11.43 3.18
C VAL A 24 6.40 12.28 3.13
N ALA A 25 6.71 12.88 1.98
CA ALA A 25 7.86 13.77 1.84
C ALA A 25 7.74 15.01 2.74
N LYS A 26 6.53 15.60 2.84
CA LYS A 26 6.28 16.74 3.72
C LYS A 26 6.53 16.37 5.19
N TRP A 27 6.00 15.25 5.67
CA TRP A 27 6.19 14.81 7.05
C TRP A 27 7.65 14.44 7.36
N ALA A 28 8.38 13.85 6.41
CA ALA A 28 9.83 13.64 6.55
C ALA A 28 10.57 14.97 6.71
N ASN A 29 10.25 15.96 5.88
CA ASN A 29 10.84 17.31 5.97
C ASN A 29 10.49 18.04 7.28
N GLU A 30 9.27 17.88 7.80
CA GLU A 30 8.87 18.43 9.12
C GLU A 30 9.75 17.86 10.25
N ASN A 31 10.27 16.66 10.10
CA ASN A 31 11.23 16.03 11.02
C ASN A 31 12.70 16.31 10.66
N GLY A 32 12.96 17.22 9.71
CA GLY A 32 14.32 17.56 9.28
C GLY A 32 15.01 16.46 8.48
N LYS A 33 14.26 15.56 7.84
CA LYS A 33 14.78 14.45 7.05
C LYS A 33 14.35 14.56 5.59
N LEU A 34 15.24 14.13 4.69
CA LEU A 34 14.93 13.95 3.29
C LEU A 34 14.49 12.50 3.04
N ILE A 35 13.64 12.31 2.06
CA ILE A 35 13.21 10.97 1.62
C ILE A 35 13.17 10.92 0.10
N SER A 36 13.72 9.86 -0.48
CA SER A 36 13.63 9.62 -1.92
C SER A 36 12.23 9.13 -2.31
N HIS A 37 11.85 9.34 -3.56
CA HIS A 37 10.57 8.87 -4.10
C HIS A 37 10.40 7.34 -3.95
N LEU A 38 11.48 6.57 -4.15
CA LEU A 38 11.46 5.11 -4.00
C LEU A 38 11.19 4.70 -2.55
N ASN A 39 11.83 5.37 -1.60
CA ASN A 39 11.67 5.11 -0.18
C ASN A 39 10.28 5.52 0.31
N ALA A 40 9.74 6.64 -0.16
CA ALA A 40 8.37 7.05 0.12
C ALA A 40 7.35 6.02 -0.40
N SER A 41 7.52 5.56 -1.64
CA SER A 41 6.67 4.53 -2.24
C SER A 41 6.76 3.19 -1.49
N LYS A 42 7.95 2.82 -0.99
CA LYS A 42 8.16 1.62 -0.17
C LYS A 42 7.40 1.70 1.16
N ILE A 43 7.45 2.83 1.86
CA ILE A 43 6.68 3.04 3.11
C ILE A 43 5.19 2.91 2.83
N ILE A 44 4.68 3.54 1.76
CA ILE A 44 3.27 3.46 1.38
C ILE A 44 2.87 2.00 1.07
N SER A 45 3.73 1.27 0.38
CA SER A 45 3.49 -0.16 0.08
C SER A 45 3.43 -1.05 1.34
N ASN A 46 4.21 -0.70 2.37
CA ASN A 46 4.24 -1.46 3.61
C ASN A 46 3.06 -1.15 4.53
N VAL A 47 2.68 0.13 4.62
CA VAL A 47 1.69 0.63 5.59
C VAL A 47 0.29 0.69 4.99
N GLY A 48 0.17 0.94 3.69
CA GLY A 48 -1.10 1.19 3.00
C GLY A 48 -1.42 2.67 2.86
N ASP A 49 -2.67 2.98 2.51
CA ASP A 49 -3.13 4.32 2.14
C ASP A 49 -3.67 5.14 3.32
N ASP A 50 -3.65 4.61 4.56
CA ASP A 50 -4.11 5.33 5.75
C ASP A 50 -3.11 6.43 6.15
N LEU A 51 -3.55 7.69 6.03
CA LEU A 51 -2.71 8.86 6.28
C LEU A 51 -2.24 8.97 7.73
N ASN A 52 -3.04 8.51 8.71
CA ASN A 52 -2.67 8.58 10.12
C ASN A 52 -1.58 7.54 10.44
N LEU A 53 -1.76 6.32 9.94
CA LEU A 53 -0.77 5.26 10.08
C LEU A 53 0.52 5.65 9.37
N LEU A 54 0.45 6.17 8.14
CA LEU A 54 1.60 6.65 7.39
C LEU A 54 2.36 7.76 8.11
N LYS A 55 1.65 8.75 8.66
CA LYS A 55 2.27 9.84 9.41
C LYS A 55 3.03 9.33 10.64
N ASN A 56 2.41 8.43 11.40
CA ASN A 56 3.04 7.84 12.59
C ASN A 56 4.28 7.02 12.20
N GLU A 57 4.20 6.27 11.10
CA GLU A 57 5.30 5.46 10.61
C GLU A 57 6.47 6.32 10.11
N VAL A 58 6.19 7.37 9.32
CA VAL A 58 7.20 8.32 8.86
C VAL A 58 7.89 9.01 10.03
N ASN A 59 7.12 9.46 11.03
CA ASN A 59 7.67 10.10 12.22
C ASN A 59 8.58 9.14 13.01
N LYS A 60 8.16 7.88 13.16
CA LYS A 60 8.95 6.84 13.82
C LYS A 60 10.28 6.59 13.11
N ILE A 61 10.24 6.43 11.78
CA ILE A 61 11.43 6.18 10.96
C ILE A 61 12.35 7.40 10.97
N ALA A 62 11.79 8.60 10.82
CA ALA A 62 12.56 9.86 10.84
C ALA A 62 13.26 10.11 12.19
N ALA A 63 12.61 9.76 13.29
CA ALA A 63 13.21 9.87 14.63
C ALA A 63 14.39 8.90 14.84
N TYR A 64 14.34 7.74 14.19
CA TYR A 64 15.42 6.74 14.29
C TYR A 64 16.58 7.02 13.33
N ALA A 65 16.31 7.53 12.14
CA ALA A 65 17.31 7.78 11.11
C ALA A 65 18.39 8.73 11.62
N LYS A 66 19.64 8.25 11.64
CA LYS A 66 20.79 9.04 12.13
C LYS A 66 21.31 10.05 11.11
N GLY A 67 21.08 9.81 9.83
CA GLY A 67 21.50 10.69 8.73
C GLY A 67 20.47 11.78 8.42
N GLU A 68 20.78 12.63 7.45
CA GLU A 68 19.85 13.64 6.93
C GLU A 68 18.78 13.04 6.00
N GLU A 69 19.02 11.83 5.49
CA GLU A 69 18.13 11.11 4.59
C GLU A 69 17.67 9.79 5.21
N ILE A 70 16.38 9.48 5.02
CA ILE A 70 15.79 8.18 5.37
C ILE A 70 16.25 7.15 4.36
N THR A 71 17.05 6.18 4.82
CA THR A 71 17.60 5.13 3.97
C THR A 71 16.66 3.92 3.86
N ASP A 72 16.89 3.11 2.82
CA ASP A 72 16.17 1.84 2.63
C ASP A 72 16.33 0.89 3.84
N ARG A 73 17.51 0.89 4.47
CA ARG A 73 17.78 0.10 5.68
C ARG A 73 16.95 0.54 6.89
N ASP A 74 16.76 1.85 7.07
CA ASP A 74 15.95 2.37 8.17
C ASP A 74 14.49 1.95 8.01
N ILE A 75 14.00 1.91 6.76
CA ILE A 75 12.66 1.43 6.45
C ILE A 75 12.53 -0.06 6.74
N ASP A 76 13.49 -0.88 6.29
CA ASP A 76 13.45 -2.34 6.50
C ASP A 76 13.51 -2.73 7.98
N LEU A 77 14.24 -1.96 8.79
CA LEU A 77 14.36 -2.22 10.23
C LEU A 77 13.12 -1.81 11.02
N LEU A 78 12.45 -0.75 10.62
CA LEU A 78 11.41 -0.11 11.45
C LEU A 78 10.02 -0.17 10.87
N SER A 79 9.89 -0.29 9.55
CA SER A 79 8.58 -0.26 8.91
C SER A 79 7.74 -1.45 9.31
N THR A 80 6.62 -1.15 9.94
CA THR A 80 5.62 -2.17 10.26
C THR A 80 4.87 -2.52 8.98
N VAL A 81 4.91 -3.78 8.61
CA VAL A 81 4.16 -4.29 7.46
C VAL A 81 2.70 -4.44 7.84
N ASN A 82 1.84 -3.68 7.20
CA ASN A 82 0.40 -3.87 7.33
C ASN A 82 -0.05 -5.04 6.45
N LEU A 83 -0.23 -6.19 7.05
CA LEU A 83 -0.65 -7.42 6.37
C LEU A 83 -2.04 -7.26 5.75
N GLU A 84 -2.94 -6.51 6.39
CA GLU A 84 -4.27 -6.23 5.86
C GLU A 84 -4.19 -5.45 4.56
N ALA A 85 -3.40 -4.37 4.50
CA ALA A 85 -3.20 -3.59 3.27
C ALA A 85 -2.60 -4.46 2.15
N ARG A 86 -1.67 -5.35 2.46
CA ARG A 86 -1.11 -6.31 1.48
C ARG A 86 -2.11 -7.32 1.00
N THR A 87 -3.00 -7.77 1.87
CA THR A 87 -4.06 -8.71 1.51
C THR A 87 -5.05 -8.09 0.52
N TYR A 88 -5.45 -6.83 0.74
CA TYR A 88 -6.27 -6.08 -0.22
C TYR A 88 -5.55 -5.81 -1.54
N ASP A 89 -4.27 -5.51 -1.51
CA ASP A 89 -3.44 -5.35 -2.71
C ASP A 89 -3.35 -6.63 -3.56
N MET A 90 -3.30 -7.79 -2.90
CA MET A 90 -3.36 -9.09 -3.57
C MET A 90 -4.74 -9.32 -4.20
N ALA A 91 -5.82 -9.02 -3.47
CA ALA A 91 -7.19 -9.11 -3.98
C ALA A 91 -7.40 -8.22 -5.22
N ASP A 92 -6.87 -7.01 -5.23
CA ASP A 92 -6.86 -6.11 -6.38
C ASP A 92 -6.15 -6.72 -7.60
N ASP A 93 -5.03 -7.40 -7.39
CA ASP A 93 -4.33 -8.08 -8.49
C ASP A 93 -5.15 -9.24 -9.07
N VAL A 94 -5.89 -9.98 -8.24
CA VAL A 94 -6.82 -11.03 -8.69
C VAL A 94 -7.92 -10.44 -9.56
N ILE A 95 -8.61 -9.38 -9.09
CA ILE A 95 -9.71 -8.74 -9.82
C ILE A 95 -9.22 -8.15 -11.14
N ASN A 96 -8.01 -7.64 -11.18
CA ASN A 96 -7.40 -7.07 -12.38
C ASN A 96 -6.81 -8.12 -13.33
N GLY A 97 -6.93 -9.43 -13.03
CA GLY A 97 -6.45 -10.53 -13.86
C GLY A 97 -4.91 -10.64 -13.88
N ARG A 98 -4.23 -10.11 -12.86
CA ARG A 98 -2.77 -10.19 -12.71
C ARG A 98 -2.38 -11.39 -11.86
N GLY A 99 -2.74 -12.61 -12.31
CA GLY A 99 -2.61 -13.85 -11.56
C GLY A 99 -1.19 -14.08 -11.02
N ASP A 100 -0.15 -13.92 -11.85
CA ASP A 100 1.25 -14.13 -11.43
C ASP A 100 1.67 -13.24 -10.27
N ARG A 101 1.18 -12.00 -10.24
CA ARG A 101 1.45 -11.07 -9.13
C ARG A 101 0.67 -11.44 -7.89
N ALA A 102 -0.58 -11.82 -8.05
CA ALA A 102 -1.44 -12.24 -6.95
C ALA A 102 -0.85 -13.49 -6.25
N PHE A 103 -0.39 -14.47 -7.01
CA PHE A 103 0.25 -15.67 -6.44
C PHE A 103 1.52 -15.36 -5.67
N ARG A 104 2.41 -14.51 -6.18
CA ARG A 104 3.62 -14.10 -5.44
C ARG A 104 3.30 -13.37 -4.13
N LYS A 105 2.27 -12.51 -4.15
CA LYS A 105 1.83 -11.84 -2.93
C LYS A 105 1.19 -12.82 -1.95
N LEU A 106 0.43 -13.78 -2.44
CA LEU A 106 -0.17 -14.84 -1.63
C LEU A 106 0.91 -15.67 -0.92
N ASP A 107 1.95 -16.10 -1.64
CA ASP A 107 3.10 -16.81 -1.04
C ASP A 107 3.77 -15.95 0.06
N THR A 108 3.92 -14.65 -0.19
CA THR A 108 4.49 -13.73 0.79
C THR A 108 3.61 -13.63 2.05
N LEU A 109 2.27 -13.55 1.89
CA LEU A 109 1.33 -13.51 3.00
C LEU A 109 1.38 -14.79 3.84
N PHE A 110 1.46 -15.95 3.22
CA PHE A 110 1.62 -17.21 3.94
C PHE A 110 2.97 -17.31 4.67
N CYS A 111 4.06 -16.84 4.05
CA CYS A 111 5.36 -16.75 4.74
C CYS A 111 5.32 -15.83 5.96
N GLN A 112 4.49 -14.77 5.91
CA GLN A 112 4.27 -13.82 7.01
C GLN A 112 3.23 -14.31 8.04
N ARG A 113 2.73 -15.55 7.88
CA ARG A 113 1.72 -16.19 8.74
C ARG A 113 0.39 -15.45 8.79
N GLU A 114 0.00 -14.80 7.69
CA GLU A 114 -1.34 -14.22 7.60
C GLU A 114 -2.38 -15.33 7.65
N GLU A 115 -3.43 -15.10 8.42
CA GLU A 115 -4.52 -16.06 8.57
C GLU A 115 -5.31 -16.23 7.26
N PRO A 116 -5.50 -17.47 6.76
CA PRO A 116 -6.23 -17.71 5.51
C PRO A 116 -7.63 -17.10 5.46
N ILE A 117 -8.28 -16.96 6.62
CA ILE A 117 -9.60 -16.38 6.72
C ILE A 117 -9.59 -14.88 6.37
N ASN A 118 -8.54 -14.14 6.74
CA ASN A 118 -8.38 -12.73 6.40
C ASN A 118 -8.18 -12.54 4.90
N ILE A 119 -7.41 -13.43 4.27
CA ILE A 119 -7.19 -13.46 2.83
C ILE A 119 -8.53 -13.71 2.10
N LEU A 120 -9.31 -14.68 2.56
CA LEU A 120 -10.61 -15.00 1.99
C LEU A 120 -11.60 -13.84 2.18
N TYR A 121 -11.60 -13.20 3.34
CA TYR A 121 -12.44 -12.04 3.62
C TYR A 121 -12.12 -10.87 2.67
N ALA A 122 -10.85 -10.53 2.49
CA ALA A 122 -10.42 -9.47 1.58
C ALA A 122 -10.81 -9.75 0.13
N LEU A 123 -10.63 -11.01 -0.34
CA LEU A 123 -11.07 -11.42 -1.67
C LEU A 123 -12.58 -11.27 -1.83
N SER A 124 -13.36 -11.76 -0.87
CA SER A 124 -14.82 -11.68 -0.91
C SER A 124 -15.30 -10.24 -0.93
N SER A 125 -14.75 -9.38 -0.07
CA SER A 125 -15.06 -7.95 -0.02
C SER A 125 -14.75 -7.26 -1.33
N ALA A 126 -13.58 -7.50 -1.89
CA ALA A 126 -13.15 -6.89 -3.14
C ALA A 126 -14.05 -7.31 -4.34
N TYR A 127 -14.50 -8.59 -4.39
CA TYR A 127 -15.45 -9.05 -5.40
C TYR A 127 -16.85 -8.45 -5.22
N VAL A 128 -17.33 -8.32 -3.98
CA VAL A 128 -18.62 -7.68 -3.68
C VAL A 128 -18.59 -6.22 -4.10
N ASP A 129 -17.51 -5.49 -3.82
CA ASP A 129 -17.37 -4.08 -4.21
C ASP A 129 -17.28 -3.92 -5.73
N ALA A 130 -16.54 -4.80 -6.41
CA ALA A 130 -16.50 -4.83 -7.87
C ALA A 130 -17.89 -5.11 -8.48
N TYR A 131 -18.67 -6.01 -7.86
CA TYR A 131 -20.05 -6.29 -8.28
C TYR A 131 -20.99 -5.10 -8.05
N ARG A 132 -20.92 -4.49 -6.86
CA ARG A 132 -21.72 -3.28 -6.54
C ARG A 132 -21.46 -2.16 -7.51
N MET A 133 -20.20 -1.86 -7.83
CA MET A 133 -19.83 -0.86 -8.82
C MET A 133 -20.38 -1.17 -10.23
N ARG A 134 -20.58 -2.43 -10.56
CA ARG A 134 -21.19 -2.85 -11.83
C ARG A 134 -22.71 -2.69 -11.85
N CYS A 135 -23.37 -2.88 -10.70
CA CYS A 135 -24.84 -2.80 -10.57
C CYS A 135 -25.35 -1.38 -10.33
N CYS A 136 -24.53 -0.46 -9.80
CA CYS A 136 -24.89 0.95 -9.60
C CYS A 136 -24.78 1.73 -10.93
N ARG A 137 -25.69 1.44 -11.86
CA ARG A 137 -25.88 2.15 -13.12
C ARG A 137 -27.31 2.59 -13.30
#